data_ddbde3e0143ed0f4d39d59258afe5e50
#
_entry.id   ddbde3e0143ed0f4d39d59258afe5e50
#
_cell.length_a   1.000
_cell.length_b   1.000
_cell.length_c   1.000
_cell.angle_alpha   90.00
_cell.angle_beta   90.00
_cell.angle_gamma   90.00
#
_symmetry.space_group_name_H-M   'P 1'
#
loop_
_entity.id
_entity.type
_entity.pdbx_description
1 polymer ?
#
loop_
_entity_poly.entity_id
_entity_poly.type
_entity_poly.pdbx_seq_one_letter_code
_entity_poly.pdbx_strand_id
1 'polypeptide(L)'
;GGPLLNMKGQLIGINSSKYAGVGIEGINFSIPLDTINYVLNQFEQNGKVIRPDLGVTLENSWEARIGLPTKKGVTVKTSSSSSLSNGDVINSINGVEVHSIVDFNKALRDTYSSGSINVIYTRNGEQISTDIVPNLK
;
A
#
# COMPACT_ATOMS: atom_id res chain seq x y z
N GLY A 1 15.29 -16.42 1.70
CA GLY A 1 14.54 -16.95 2.85
C GLY A 1 15.40 -16.94 4.11
N GLY A 2 14.74 -17.15 5.23
CA GLY A 2 15.36 -17.21 6.54
C GLY A 2 15.13 -15.95 7.38
N PRO A 3 15.26 -16.07 8.73
CA PRO A 3 14.96 -15.00 9.65
C PRO A 3 16.03 -13.91 9.63
N LEU A 4 15.60 -12.68 9.81
CA LEU A 4 16.45 -11.55 10.17
C LEU A 4 16.27 -11.31 11.68
N LEU A 5 17.37 -11.47 12.43
CA LEU A 5 17.37 -11.37 13.89
C LEU A 5 18.16 -10.13 14.34
N ASN A 6 17.74 -9.53 15.46
CA ASN A 6 18.52 -8.52 16.14
C ASN A 6 19.60 -9.16 17.04
N MET A 7 20.44 -8.33 17.67
CA MET A 7 21.51 -8.80 18.57
C MET A 7 21.01 -9.52 19.82
N LYS A 8 19.71 -9.45 20.13
CA LYS A 8 19.06 -10.17 21.23
C LYS A 8 18.43 -11.50 20.79
N GLY A 9 18.62 -11.90 19.52
CA GLY A 9 18.02 -13.10 18.95
C GLY A 9 16.52 -12.99 18.62
N GLN A 10 15.96 -11.77 18.61
CA GLN A 10 14.54 -11.55 18.30
C GLN A 10 14.35 -11.40 16.79
N LEU A 11 13.28 -11.99 16.27
CA LEU A 11 12.88 -11.85 14.88
C LEU A 11 12.45 -10.41 14.59
N ILE A 12 13.06 -9.77 13.60
CA ILE A 12 12.71 -8.42 13.13
C ILE A 12 12.24 -8.40 11.67
N GLY A 13 12.43 -9.50 10.96
CA GLY A 13 11.99 -9.65 9.58
C GLY A 13 12.32 -10.99 8.98
N ILE A 14 11.87 -11.21 7.73
CA ILE A 14 12.21 -12.40 6.93
C ILE A 14 12.90 -11.93 5.66
N ASN A 15 14.10 -12.46 5.40
CA ASN A 15 14.84 -12.17 4.17
C ASN A 15 14.07 -12.68 2.96
N SER A 16 13.82 -11.80 1.98
CA SER A 16 12.95 -12.10 0.84
C SER A 16 13.70 -12.07 -0.48
N SER A 17 14.19 -10.92 -0.89
CA SER A 17 14.77 -10.70 -2.20
C SER A 17 16.03 -9.87 -2.16
N LYS A 18 16.86 -9.97 -3.20
CA LYS A 18 17.99 -9.09 -3.44
C LYS A 18 17.76 -8.27 -4.69
N TYR A 19 18.28 -7.06 -4.72
CA TYR A 19 18.39 -6.31 -5.95
C TYR A 19 19.57 -6.88 -6.77
N ALA A 20 19.27 -7.32 -7.99
CA ALA A 20 20.28 -7.80 -8.92
C ALA A 20 20.33 -6.83 -10.12
N GLY A 21 21.40 -6.05 -10.22
CA GLY A 21 21.68 -5.15 -11.34
C GLY A 21 23.13 -5.16 -11.69
N VAL A 22 23.49 -4.79 -12.93
CA VAL A 22 24.90 -4.71 -13.35
C VAL A 22 25.62 -3.66 -12.50
N GLY A 23 26.66 -4.08 -11.78
CA GLY A 23 27.44 -3.22 -10.91
C GLY A 23 26.82 -2.90 -9.54
N ILE A 24 25.70 -3.55 -9.18
CA ILE A 24 25.06 -3.37 -7.88
C ILE A 24 25.04 -4.70 -7.15
N GLU A 25 25.77 -4.78 -6.05
CA GLU A 25 25.80 -5.93 -5.16
C GLU A 25 25.50 -5.51 -3.70
N GLY A 26 24.99 -6.46 -2.89
CA GLY A 26 24.81 -6.26 -1.46
C GLY A 26 23.53 -5.57 -1.02
N ILE A 27 22.60 -5.21 -1.94
CA ILE A 27 21.29 -4.68 -1.56
C ILE A 27 20.30 -5.83 -1.41
N ASN A 28 19.82 -6.04 -0.19
CA ASN A 28 18.86 -7.11 0.17
C ASN A 28 17.65 -6.50 0.84
N PHE A 29 16.50 -7.14 0.65
CA PHE A 29 15.23 -6.72 1.23
C PHE A 29 14.69 -7.79 2.18
N SER A 30 14.12 -7.33 3.28
CA SER A 30 13.44 -8.20 4.25
C SER A 30 12.01 -7.72 4.43
N ILE A 31 11.10 -8.66 4.63
CA ILE A 31 9.70 -8.38 4.99
C ILE A 31 9.70 -8.01 6.47
N PRO A 32 9.20 -6.83 6.85
CA PRO A 32 9.20 -6.40 8.25
C PRO A 32 8.18 -7.16 9.08
N LEU A 33 8.40 -7.20 10.39
CA LEU A 33 7.62 -8.01 11.33
C LEU A 33 6.12 -7.62 11.39
N ASP A 34 5.79 -6.34 11.22
CA ASP A 34 4.41 -5.88 11.19
C ASP A 34 3.62 -6.49 10.01
N THR A 35 4.26 -6.58 8.85
CA THR A 35 3.68 -7.25 7.67
C THR A 35 3.52 -8.75 7.88
N ILE A 36 4.50 -9.39 8.52
CA ILE A 36 4.44 -10.82 8.85
C ILE A 36 3.26 -11.08 9.78
N ASN A 37 3.15 -10.31 10.86
CA ASN A 37 2.06 -10.44 11.83
C ASN A 37 0.68 -10.21 11.20
N TYR A 38 0.56 -9.20 10.32
CA TYR A 38 -0.67 -8.98 9.57
C TYR A 38 -1.08 -10.22 8.76
N VAL A 39 -0.13 -10.80 8.01
CA VAL A 39 -0.40 -11.98 7.19
C VAL A 39 -0.79 -13.18 8.04
N LEU A 40 -0.09 -13.43 9.16
CA LEU A 40 -0.41 -14.52 10.08
C LEU A 40 -1.81 -14.37 10.67
N ASN A 41 -2.16 -13.17 11.15
CA ASN A 41 -3.50 -12.89 11.68
C ASN A 41 -4.59 -13.11 10.62
N GLN A 42 -4.34 -12.74 9.36
CA GLN A 42 -5.28 -13.00 8.27
C GLN A 42 -5.48 -14.51 8.04
N PHE A 43 -4.41 -15.29 8.07
CA PHE A 43 -4.51 -16.75 7.95
C PHE A 43 -5.25 -17.39 9.12
N GLU A 44 -5.00 -16.94 10.35
CA GLU A 44 -5.68 -17.45 11.54
C GLU A 44 -7.19 -17.14 11.53
N GLN A 45 -7.56 -15.94 11.11
CA GLN A 45 -8.96 -15.50 11.12
C GLN A 45 -9.76 -15.96 9.89
N ASN A 46 -9.14 -15.99 8.72
CA ASN A 46 -9.84 -16.16 7.44
C ASN A 46 -9.38 -17.36 6.61
N GLY A 47 -8.32 -18.06 7.05
CA GLY A 47 -7.69 -19.15 6.27
C GLY A 47 -6.93 -18.67 5.02
N LYS A 48 -6.95 -17.37 4.75
CA LYS A 48 -6.28 -16.74 3.61
C LYS A 48 -6.00 -15.25 3.87
N VAL A 49 -5.12 -14.64 3.08
CA VAL A 49 -4.91 -13.20 3.12
C VAL A 49 -5.96 -12.51 2.26
N ILE A 50 -6.80 -11.69 2.89
CA ILE A 50 -7.80 -10.86 2.21
C ILE A 50 -7.16 -9.52 1.86
N ARG A 51 -7.21 -9.15 0.58
CA ARG A 51 -6.69 -7.88 0.08
C ARG A 51 -7.81 -7.07 -0.55
N PRO A 52 -8.16 -5.92 0.04
CA PRO A 52 -9.14 -5.01 -0.56
C PRO A 52 -8.55 -4.42 -1.85
N ASP A 53 -9.33 -4.46 -2.93
CA ASP A 53 -8.94 -3.91 -4.22
C ASP A 53 -9.99 -2.90 -4.69
N LEU A 54 -9.57 -1.65 -4.88
CA LEU A 54 -10.43 -0.57 -5.38
C LEU A 54 -10.58 -0.57 -6.90
N GLY A 55 -9.97 -1.52 -7.60
CA GLY A 55 -10.05 -1.62 -9.05
C GLY A 55 -9.25 -0.54 -9.78
N VAL A 56 -8.16 -0.06 -9.19
CA VAL A 56 -7.32 0.99 -9.76
C VAL A 56 -5.87 0.57 -9.89
N THR A 57 -5.18 1.04 -10.93
CA THR A 57 -3.72 1.07 -10.96
C THR A 57 -3.26 2.49 -10.65
N LEU A 58 -2.16 2.61 -9.94
CA LEU A 58 -1.71 3.87 -9.38
C LEU A 58 -0.34 4.27 -9.92
N GLU A 59 -0.08 5.57 -9.92
CA GLU A 59 1.22 6.13 -10.26
C GLU A 59 1.65 7.12 -9.17
N ASN A 60 2.88 6.98 -8.69
CA ASN A 60 3.48 7.94 -7.76
C ASN A 60 3.74 9.28 -8.45
N SER A 61 3.63 10.39 -7.69
CA SER A 61 4.20 11.65 -8.13
C SER A 61 5.71 11.50 -8.41
N TRP A 62 6.28 12.36 -9.23
CA TRP A 62 7.71 12.28 -9.55
C TRP A 62 8.58 12.46 -8.31
N GLU A 63 8.15 13.31 -7.36
CA GLU A 63 8.81 13.51 -6.07
C GLU A 63 8.87 12.22 -5.27
N ALA A 64 7.73 11.52 -5.13
CA ALA A 64 7.66 10.24 -4.43
C ALA A 64 8.50 9.15 -5.12
N ARG A 65 8.61 9.19 -6.46
CA ARG A 65 9.42 8.23 -7.22
C ARG A 65 10.91 8.32 -6.95
N ILE A 66 11.40 9.52 -6.63
CA ILE A 66 12.81 9.76 -6.30
C ILE A 66 13.07 9.91 -4.80
N GLY A 67 12.06 9.59 -3.98
CA GLY A 67 12.18 9.58 -2.51
C GLY A 67 12.18 10.96 -1.86
N LEU A 68 11.74 12.01 -2.56
CA LEU A 68 11.57 13.34 -1.96
C LEU A 68 10.27 13.41 -1.15
N PRO A 69 10.26 14.14 -0.03
CA PRO A 69 9.03 14.44 0.71
C PRO A 69 8.02 15.15 -0.19
N THR A 70 6.78 14.68 -0.19
CA THR A 70 5.70 15.28 -0.97
C THR A 70 4.40 15.21 -0.18
N LYS A 71 3.54 16.21 -0.39
CA LYS A 71 2.15 16.21 0.06
C LYS A 71 1.18 15.87 -1.08
N LYS A 72 1.70 15.59 -2.27
CA LYS A 72 0.89 15.14 -3.41
C LYS A 72 0.40 13.73 -3.14
N GLY A 73 -0.86 13.49 -3.44
CA GLY A 73 -1.45 12.17 -3.38
C GLY A 73 -0.96 11.24 -4.50
N VAL A 74 -1.60 10.12 -4.64
CA VAL A 74 -1.29 9.08 -5.64
C VAL A 74 -2.27 9.17 -6.80
N THR A 75 -1.78 9.25 -8.03
CA THR A 75 -2.61 9.41 -9.22
C THR A 75 -3.18 8.07 -9.68
N VAL A 76 -4.46 8.03 -9.98
CA VAL A 76 -5.12 6.90 -10.64
C VAL A 76 -4.71 6.89 -12.11
N LYS A 77 -3.94 5.89 -12.51
CA LYS A 77 -3.48 5.70 -13.89
C LYS A 77 -4.56 5.02 -14.74
N THR A 78 -5.14 3.96 -14.23
CA THR A 78 -6.29 3.28 -14.85
C THR A 78 -7.29 2.90 -13.78
N SER A 79 -8.57 2.91 -14.12
CA SER A 79 -9.65 2.55 -13.22
C SER A 79 -10.66 1.63 -13.89
N SER A 80 -11.04 0.57 -13.17
CA SER A 80 -12.25 -0.24 -13.41
C SER A 80 -13.32 0.02 -12.34
N SER A 81 -13.06 0.94 -11.43
CA SER A 81 -14.02 1.37 -10.39
C SER A 81 -15.10 2.24 -11.00
N SER A 82 -16.33 2.13 -10.50
CA SER A 82 -17.43 3.04 -10.86
C SER A 82 -17.29 4.44 -10.25
N SER A 83 -16.51 4.57 -9.19
CA SER A 83 -16.40 5.81 -8.40
C SER A 83 -15.13 6.61 -8.69
N LEU A 84 -14.05 5.94 -9.07
CA LEU A 84 -12.76 6.56 -9.39
C LEU A 84 -12.52 6.57 -10.89
N SER A 85 -11.88 7.62 -11.37
CA SER A 85 -11.56 7.82 -12.80
C SER A 85 -10.07 8.02 -13.00
N ASN A 86 -9.62 7.78 -14.23
CA ASN A 86 -8.23 8.07 -14.61
C ASN A 86 -7.93 9.56 -14.38
N GLY A 87 -6.80 9.86 -13.77
CA GLY A 87 -6.37 11.20 -13.44
C GLY A 87 -6.81 11.69 -12.04
N ASP A 88 -7.67 10.98 -11.33
CA ASP A 88 -7.97 11.31 -9.93
C ASP A 88 -6.69 11.20 -9.08
N VAL A 89 -6.54 12.09 -8.12
CA VAL A 89 -5.42 12.08 -7.19
C VAL A 89 -5.94 11.70 -5.81
N ILE A 90 -5.65 10.47 -5.37
CA ILE A 90 -6.07 9.97 -4.07
C ILE A 90 -5.22 10.63 -2.98
N ASN A 91 -5.88 11.27 -2.02
CA ASN A 91 -5.25 12.03 -0.94
C ASN A 91 -5.33 11.30 0.41
N SER A 92 -6.41 10.56 0.68
CA SER A 92 -6.51 9.75 1.90
C SER A 92 -7.38 8.50 1.71
N ILE A 93 -7.12 7.52 2.57
CA ILE A 93 -7.86 6.26 2.70
C ILE A 93 -8.26 6.11 4.16
N ASN A 94 -9.55 6.00 4.45
CA ASN A 94 -10.10 5.88 5.81
C ASN A 94 -9.50 6.90 6.80
N GLY A 95 -9.29 8.16 6.35
CA GLY A 95 -8.72 9.23 7.15
C GLY A 95 -7.19 9.22 7.26
N VAL A 96 -6.49 8.25 6.67
CA VAL A 96 -5.01 8.20 6.63
C VAL A 96 -4.53 8.86 5.35
N GLU A 97 -3.67 9.88 5.47
CA GLU A 97 -3.06 10.56 4.32
C GLU A 97 -2.17 9.61 3.50
N VAL A 98 -2.22 9.79 2.19
CA VAL A 98 -1.52 8.95 1.20
C VAL A 98 -0.68 9.84 0.30
N HIS A 99 0.64 9.59 0.28
CA HIS A 99 1.61 10.34 -0.55
C HIS A 99 2.37 9.45 -1.55
N SER A 100 2.26 8.13 -1.37
CA SER A 100 2.88 7.13 -2.25
C SER A 100 2.00 5.89 -2.39
N ILE A 101 2.30 5.05 -3.39
CA ILE A 101 1.64 3.73 -3.54
C ILE A 101 1.89 2.86 -2.30
N VAL A 102 3.03 3.02 -1.63
CA VAL A 102 3.34 2.29 -0.39
C VAL A 102 2.39 2.73 0.72
N ASP A 103 2.19 4.05 0.90
CA ASP A 103 1.24 4.58 1.90
C ASP A 103 -0.18 4.13 1.61
N PHE A 104 -0.60 4.17 0.33
CA PHE A 104 -1.91 3.70 -0.10
C PHE A 104 -2.14 2.24 0.29
N ASN A 105 -1.21 1.35 -0.05
CA ASN A 105 -1.32 -0.07 0.28
C ASN A 105 -1.31 -0.31 1.79
N LYS A 106 -0.48 0.45 2.53
CA LYS A 106 -0.41 0.39 3.98
C LYS A 106 -1.71 0.88 4.62
N ALA A 107 -2.26 2.00 4.18
CA ALA A 107 -3.52 2.53 4.67
C ALA A 107 -4.68 1.55 4.43
N LEU A 108 -4.79 0.95 3.24
CA LEU A 108 -5.77 -0.11 2.96
C LEU A 108 -5.60 -1.29 3.91
N ARG A 109 -4.38 -1.80 4.06
CA ARG A 109 -4.08 -2.94 4.92
C ARG A 109 -4.44 -2.69 6.38
N ASP A 110 -4.04 -1.51 6.90
CA ASP A 110 -4.10 -1.22 8.33
C ASP A 110 -5.50 -0.73 8.78
N THR A 111 -6.30 -0.18 7.86
CA THR A 111 -7.60 0.44 8.19
C THR A 111 -8.82 -0.32 7.68
N TYR A 112 -8.65 -1.24 6.74
CA TYR A 112 -9.77 -2.04 6.25
C TYR A 112 -10.02 -3.26 7.13
N SER A 113 -11.23 -3.37 7.64
CA SER A 113 -11.71 -4.56 8.36
C SER A 113 -12.89 -5.23 7.64
N SER A 114 -13.85 -4.43 7.19
CA SER A 114 -15.03 -4.89 6.43
C SER A 114 -15.79 -3.70 5.85
N GLY A 115 -16.72 -3.95 4.94
CA GLY A 115 -17.62 -2.95 4.39
C GLY A 115 -16.99 -2.04 3.35
N SER A 116 -17.24 -0.73 3.45
CA SER A 116 -16.73 0.28 2.53
C SER A 116 -15.43 0.91 3.02
N ILE A 117 -14.69 1.47 2.07
CA ILE A 117 -13.48 2.25 2.29
C ILE A 117 -13.81 3.69 1.94
N ASN A 118 -13.59 4.62 2.87
CA ASN A 118 -13.69 6.04 2.59
C ASN A 118 -12.44 6.49 1.83
N VAL A 119 -12.65 7.07 0.66
CA VAL A 119 -11.59 7.59 -0.20
C VAL A 119 -11.80 9.08 -0.42
N ILE A 120 -10.82 9.89 -0.06
CA ILE A 120 -10.79 11.30 -0.42
C ILE A 120 -9.80 11.48 -1.57
N TYR A 121 -10.26 12.08 -2.64
CA TYR A 121 -9.48 12.32 -3.84
C TYR A 121 -9.78 13.68 -4.44
N THR A 122 -8.88 14.18 -5.28
CA THR A 122 -9.03 15.42 -6.03
C THR A 122 -9.30 15.08 -7.49
N ARG A 123 -10.37 15.64 -8.04
CA ARG A 123 -10.75 15.59 -9.47
C ARG A 123 -10.98 17.00 -9.98
N ASN A 124 -10.30 17.40 -11.04
CA ASN A 124 -10.41 18.76 -11.64
C ASN A 124 -10.23 19.90 -10.63
N GLY A 125 -9.37 19.71 -9.62
CA GLY A 125 -9.12 20.70 -8.57
C GLY A 125 -10.11 20.68 -7.40
N GLU A 126 -11.18 19.89 -7.47
CA GLU A 126 -12.14 19.72 -6.39
C GLU A 126 -11.84 18.49 -5.56
N GLN A 127 -11.95 18.60 -4.23
CA GLN A 127 -11.82 17.49 -3.31
C GLN A 127 -13.16 16.80 -3.13
N ILE A 128 -13.17 15.50 -3.35
CA ILE A 128 -14.36 14.65 -3.27
C ILE A 128 -14.11 13.55 -2.25
N SER A 129 -15.12 13.27 -1.42
CA SER A 129 -15.14 12.11 -0.51
C SER A 129 -16.17 11.11 -0.98
N THR A 130 -15.79 9.85 -1.08
CA THR A 130 -16.72 8.77 -1.47
C THR A 130 -16.40 7.48 -0.72
N ASP A 131 -17.44 6.67 -0.49
CA ASP A 131 -17.30 5.35 0.09
C ASP A 131 -17.36 4.29 -1.00
N ILE A 132 -16.36 3.45 -1.06
CA ILE A 132 -16.20 2.41 -2.09
C ILE A 132 -16.18 1.05 -1.40
N VAL A 133 -17.03 0.14 -1.86
CA VAL A 133 -16.96 -1.27 -1.46
C VAL A 133 -15.88 -1.94 -2.31
N PRO A 134 -14.79 -2.42 -1.69
CA PRO A 134 -13.69 -3.03 -2.45
C PRO A 134 -14.05 -4.43 -2.94
N ASN A 135 -13.45 -4.84 -4.03
CA ASN A 135 -13.36 -6.25 -4.38
C ASN A 135 -12.36 -6.93 -3.44
N LEU A 136 -12.67 -8.12 -2.96
CA LEU A 136 -11.77 -8.89 -2.10
C LEU A 136 -11.04 -9.96 -2.92
N LYS A 137 -9.73 -9.87 -2.94
CA LYS A 137 -8.83 -10.83 -3.59
C LYS A 137 -8.11 -11.70 -2.58
#